data_b473f2eb5b8b538da8ac942f455d1bca
#
_entry.id   b473f2eb5b8b538da8ac942f455d1bca
#
_cell.length_a   1.000
_cell.length_b   1.000
_cell.length_c   1.000
_cell.angle_alpha   90.00
_cell.angle_beta   90.00
_cell.angle_gamma   90.00
#
_symmetry.space_group_name_H-M   'P 1'
#
loop_
_entity.id
_entity.type
_entity.pdbx_description
1 polymer ?
#
loop_
_entity_poly.entity_id
_entity_poly.type
_entity_poly.pdbx_seq_one_letter_code
_entity_poly.pdbx_strand_id
1 'polypeptide(L)'
;DSLLVEAAAIERVLSAYDDADKVRKDTDTLTEKIGWLETDMKNTETKREKLSKELEDLGTERERLKDCGEKCIKLQADIERVEKNLEECRAVSDEFKKLGKLKKEFEKADKAFVKANEKLKLGHDAYKEADILFIANMAGILANSELKPNEPCPVCGSTEHPHPAKKAENAPSEEEFKAIKENVEKLRNDASAASTRRAAAETKANEAERSVLAHASKLFG
;
A
#
# COMPACT_ATOMS: atom_id res chain seq x y z
N ASP A 1 -20.22 -25.51 -3.47
CA ASP A 1 -19.08 -24.82 -4.14
C ASP A 1 -19.13 -23.29 -4.01
N SER A 2 -20.32 -22.64 -4.00
CA SER A 2 -20.46 -21.18 -3.83
C SER A 2 -19.97 -20.71 -2.46
N LEU A 3 -20.35 -21.39 -1.38
CA LEU A 3 -19.97 -21.04 -0.01
C LEU A 3 -18.46 -21.14 0.28
N LEU A 4 -17.76 -22.05 -0.39
CA LEU A 4 -16.30 -22.18 -0.27
C LEU A 4 -15.56 -21.03 -0.98
N VAL A 5 -16.11 -20.54 -2.08
CA VAL A 5 -15.58 -19.40 -2.81
C VAL A 5 -15.81 -18.10 -2.03
N GLU A 6 -16.98 -17.97 -1.41
CA GLU A 6 -17.30 -16.85 -0.52
C GLU A 6 -16.42 -16.88 0.74
N ALA A 7 -16.24 -18.04 1.35
CA ALA A 7 -15.36 -18.20 2.51
C ALA A 7 -13.91 -17.83 2.19
N ALA A 8 -13.37 -18.27 1.05
CA ALA A 8 -12.03 -17.91 0.61
C ALA A 8 -11.89 -16.41 0.26
N ALA A 9 -12.96 -15.78 -0.22
CA ALA A 9 -12.99 -14.35 -0.46
C ALA A 9 -13.00 -13.56 0.88
N ILE A 10 -13.78 -14.04 1.85
CA ILE A 10 -13.84 -13.47 3.20
C ILE A 10 -12.48 -13.62 3.91
N GLU A 11 -11.82 -14.77 3.82
CA GLU A 11 -10.49 -14.98 4.40
C GLU A 11 -9.43 -14.03 3.83
N ARG A 12 -9.48 -13.76 2.52
CA ARG A 12 -8.58 -12.77 1.89
C ARG A 12 -8.86 -11.35 2.35
N VAL A 13 -10.14 -11.00 2.49
CA VAL A 13 -10.55 -9.68 3.03
C VAL A 13 -10.15 -9.58 4.51
N LEU A 14 -10.32 -10.63 5.30
CA LEU A 14 -9.86 -10.68 6.70
C LEU A 14 -8.35 -10.51 6.81
N SER A 15 -7.57 -11.17 5.96
CA SER A 15 -6.10 -10.98 5.92
C SER A 15 -5.72 -9.53 5.61
N ALA A 16 -6.42 -8.87 4.67
CA ALA A 16 -6.19 -7.46 4.36
C ALA A 16 -6.60 -6.52 5.52
N TYR A 17 -7.65 -6.88 6.26
CA TYR A 17 -8.05 -6.19 7.49
C TYR A 17 -7.03 -6.39 8.62
N ASP A 18 -6.50 -7.59 8.78
CA ASP A 18 -5.46 -7.89 9.78
C ASP A 18 -4.17 -7.10 9.48
N ASP A 19 -3.79 -7.00 8.20
CA ASP A 19 -2.66 -6.18 7.78
C ASP A 19 -2.92 -4.68 7.99
N ALA A 20 -4.13 -4.20 7.71
CA ALA A 20 -4.55 -2.83 7.98
C ALA A 20 -4.58 -2.52 9.49
N ASP A 21 -5.06 -3.44 10.31
CA ASP A 21 -5.06 -3.30 11.77
C ASP A 21 -3.66 -3.32 12.37
N LYS A 22 -2.76 -4.13 11.79
CA LYS A 22 -1.34 -4.12 12.17
C LYS A 22 -0.69 -2.78 11.83
N VAL A 23 -0.89 -2.29 10.60
CA VAL A 23 -0.40 -0.96 10.19
C VAL A 23 -0.97 0.15 11.08
N ARG A 24 -2.26 0.06 11.47
CA ARG A 24 -2.89 0.99 12.40
C ARG A 24 -2.20 0.96 13.76
N LYS A 25 -2.01 -0.23 14.36
CA LYS A 25 -1.32 -0.38 15.64
C LYS A 25 0.12 0.15 15.62
N ASP A 26 0.82 -0.12 14.51
CA ASP A 26 2.18 0.38 14.31
C ASP A 26 2.19 1.91 14.18
N THR A 27 1.20 2.48 13.49
CA THR A 27 1.02 3.94 13.35
C THR A 27 0.71 4.58 14.71
N ASP A 28 -0.17 3.98 15.51
CA ASP A 28 -0.50 4.47 16.85
C ASP A 28 0.76 4.45 17.75
N THR A 29 1.51 3.35 17.72
CA THR A 29 2.77 3.22 18.47
C THR A 29 3.80 4.26 18.03
N LEU A 30 3.88 4.55 16.74
CA LEU A 30 4.79 5.57 16.20
C LEU A 30 4.34 6.97 16.55
N THR A 31 3.04 7.23 16.56
CA THR A 31 2.44 8.51 16.96
C THR A 31 2.75 8.80 18.44
N GLU A 32 2.63 7.79 19.30
CA GLU A 32 3.02 7.91 20.71
C GLU A 32 4.52 8.23 20.87
N LYS A 33 5.38 7.56 20.08
CA LYS A 33 6.82 7.84 20.07
C LYS A 33 7.14 9.25 19.57
N ILE A 34 6.44 9.71 18.54
CA ILE A 34 6.58 11.11 18.05
C ILE A 34 6.23 12.10 19.17
N GLY A 35 5.08 11.93 19.81
CA GLY A 35 4.66 12.80 20.92
C GLY A 35 5.67 12.84 22.08
N TRP A 36 6.25 11.68 22.40
CA TRP A 36 7.31 11.58 23.40
C TRP A 36 8.58 12.33 22.96
N LEU A 37 9.02 12.13 21.71
CA LEU A 37 10.18 12.81 21.13
C LEU A 37 10.01 14.32 21.05
N GLU A 38 8.82 14.78 20.65
CA GLU A 38 8.49 16.22 20.62
C GLU A 38 8.53 16.84 22.02
N THR A 39 8.05 16.09 23.01
CA THR A 39 8.13 16.51 24.42
C THR A 39 9.58 16.58 24.91
N ASP A 40 10.39 15.59 24.57
CA ASP A 40 11.81 15.55 24.95
C ASP A 40 12.62 16.62 24.22
N MET A 41 12.33 16.86 22.94
CA MET A 41 12.86 18.00 22.19
C MET A 41 12.55 19.31 22.88
N LYS A 42 11.29 19.55 23.27
CA LYS A 42 10.87 20.75 23.98
C LYS A 42 11.58 20.89 25.33
N ASN A 43 11.71 19.77 26.06
CA ASN A 43 12.46 19.74 27.32
C ASN A 43 13.95 20.03 27.11
N THR A 44 14.51 19.46 26.03
CA THR A 44 15.91 19.69 25.66
C THR A 44 16.13 21.14 25.22
N GLU A 45 15.22 21.71 24.46
CA GLU A 45 15.23 23.12 24.06
C GLU A 45 15.14 24.04 25.27
N THR A 46 14.23 23.73 26.21
CA THR A 46 14.14 24.46 27.50
C THR A 46 15.44 24.33 28.32
N LYS A 47 16.08 23.15 28.32
CA LYS A 47 17.37 22.95 28.94
C LYS A 47 18.46 23.81 28.26
N ARG A 48 18.46 23.79 26.93
CA ARG A 48 19.40 24.58 26.12
C ARG A 48 19.28 26.08 26.42
N GLU A 49 18.02 26.58 26.44
CA GLU A 49 17.77 28.00 26.78
C GLU A 49 18.23 28.33 28.18
N LYS A 50 17.94 27.45 29.17
CA LYS A 50 18.42 27.61 30.54
C LYS A 50 19.95 27.66 30.62
N LEU A 51 20.62 26.71 29.98
CA LEU A 51 22.08 26.63 29.97
C LEU A 51 22.72 27.81 29.23
N SER A 52 22.11 28.27 28.13
CA SER A 52 22.57 29.46 27.41
C SER A 52 22.51 30.73 28.27
N LYS A 53 21.40 30.88 29.00
CA LYS A 53 21.24 32.00 29.93
C LYS A 53 22.20 31.93 31.13
N GLU A 54 22.38 30.72 31.70
CA GLU A 54 23.37 30.52 32.76
C GLU A 54 24.78 30.83 32.30
N LEU A 55 25.13 30.48 31.04
CA LEU A 55 26.42 30.83 30.46
C LEU A 55 26.63 32.34 30.36
N GLU A 56 25.59 33.07 29.95
CA GLU A 56 25.63 34.52 29.88
C GLU A 56 25.80 35.16 31.28
N ASP A 57 25.02 34.69 32.28
CA ASP A 57 25.09 35.11 33.67
C ASP A 57 26.47 34.83 34.25
N LEU A 58 27.01 33.63 34.07
CA LEU A 58 28.35 33.26 34.51
C LEU A 58 29.46 33.97 33.72
N GLY A 59 29.21 34.27 32.44
CA GLY A 59 30.10 35.11 31.65
C GLY A 59 30.23 36.52 32.23
N THR A 60 29.11 37.12 32.65
CA THR A 60 29.11 38.44 33.34
C THR A 60 29.71 38.36 34.73
N GLU A 61 29.47 37.26 35.45
CA GLU A 61 30.05 37.01 36.76
C GLU A 61 31.55 36.70 36.68
N ARG A 62 32.00 35.97 35.63
CA ARG A 62 33.42 35.74 35.34
C ARG A 62 34.19 37.05 35.09
N GLU A 63 33.58 37.99 34.35
CA GLU A 63 34.16 39.30 34.13
C GLU A 63 34.30 40.07 35.46
N ARG A 64 33.40 39.84 36.45
CA ARG A 64 33.47 40.39 37.80
C ARG A 64 34.48 39.67 38.69
N LEU A 65 34.58 38.37 38.52
CA LEU A 65 35.26 37.51 39.51
C LEU A 65 36.39 36.71 38.85
N LYS A 66 37.14 37.18 38.02
CA LYS A 66 38.30 36.63 37.24
C LYS A 66 38.68 35.14 37.43
N ASP A 67 38.09 34.44 38.45
CA ASP A 67 38.47 33.07 38.85
C ASP A 67 37.43 31.96 38.51
N CYS A 68 36.39 32.28 37.69
CA CYS A 68 35.31 31.31 37.41
C CYS A 68 35.40 30.59 36.04
N GLY A 69 36.57 30.57 35.40
CA GLY A 69 36.76 29.99 34.06
C GLY A 69 36.35 28.53 33.93
N GLU A 70 36.61 27.71 34.95
CA GLU A 70 36.21 26.27 34.92
C GLU A 70 34.71 26.03 34.83
N LYS A 71 33.90 26.86 35.53
CA LYS A 71 32.44 26.75 35.47
C LYS A 71 31.91 27.13 34.10
N CYS A 72 32.51 28.16 33.50
CA CYS A 72 32.14 28.59 32.15
C CYS A 72 32.42 27.52 31.09
N ILE A 73 33.57 26.85 31.16
CA ILE A 73 33.95 25.77 30.25
C ILE A 73 32.98 24.57 30.38
N LYS A 74 32.60 24.20 31.63
CA LYS A 74 31.63 23.10 31.83
C LYS A 74 30.27 23.46 31.25
N LEU A 75 29.76 24.66 31.45
CA LEU A 75 28.50 25.11 30.89
C LEU A 75 28.51 25.16 29.36
N GLN A 76 29.62 25.57 28.77
CA GLN A 76 29.79 25.54 27.32
C GLN A 76 29.70 24.12 26.76
N ALA A 77 30.38 23.17 27.41
CA ALA A 77 30.32 21.75 27.01
C ALA A 77 28.90 21.19 27.19
N ASP A 78 28.16 21.62 28.22
CA ASP A 78 26.78 21.18 28.42
C ASP A 78 25.83 21.78 27.36
N ILE A 79 26.02 23.04 26.99
CA ILE A 79 25.27 23.66 25.88
C ILE A 79 25.51 22.89 24.58
N GLU A 80 26.76 22.66 24.20
CA GLU A 80 27.15 21.92 23.00
C GLU A 80 26.53 20.52 22.98
N ARG A 81 26.52 19.82 24.13
CA ARG A 81 25.87 18.53 24.27
C ARG A 81 24.37 18.59 24.04
N VAL A 82 23.69 19.57 24.64
CA VAL A 82 22.24 19.76 24.50
C VAL A 82 21.87 20.15 23.07
N GLU A 83 22.65 21.02 22.44
CA GLU A 83 22.45 21.43 21.05
C GLU A 83 22.59 20.22 20.10
N LYS A 84 23.60 19.40 20.29
CA LYS A 84 23.77 18.15 19.53
C LYS A 84 22.58 17.21 19.70
N ASN A 85 22.14 17.00 20.95
CA ASN A 85 20.98 16.16 21.21
C ASN A 85 19.70 16.71 20.53
N LEU A 86 19.54 18.02 20.53
CA LEU A 86 18.41 18.68 19.87
C LEU A 86 18.43 18.47 18.35
N GLU A 87 19.60 18.58 17.72
CA GLU A 87 19.74 18.28 16.29
C GLU A 87 19.41 16.82 15.96
N GLU A 88 19.89 15.89 16.77
CA GLU A 88 19.59 14.46 16.61
C GLU A 88 18.08 14.18 16.79
N CYS A 89 17.43 14.79 17.78
CA CYS A 89 15.97 14.71 17.96
C CYS A 89 15.19 15.28 16.77
N ARG A 90 15.65 16.41 16.21
CA ARG A 90 15.05 16.99 15.00
C ARG A 90 15.19 16.05 13.80
N ALA A 91 16.34 15.43 13.61
CA ALA A 91 16.56 14.46 12.54
C ALA A 91 15.60 13.27 12.65
N VAL A 92 15.45 12.68 13.83
CA VAL A 92 14.47 11.60 14.07
C VAL A 92 13.05 12.07 13.81
N SER A 93 12.67 13.25 14.25
CA SER A 93 11.34 13.83 13.97
C SER A 93 11.05 13.93 12.47
N ASP A 94 12.04 14.33 11.67
CA ASP A 94 11.88 14.46 10.22
C ASP A 94 11.80 13.08 9.53
N GLU A 95 12.54 12.09 10.02
CA GLU A 95 12.39 10.70 9.60
C GLU A 95 10.99 10.15 9.90
N PHE A 96 10.43 10.45 11.07
CA PHE A 96 9.06 10.09 11.41
C PHE A 96 8.03 10.71 10.47
N LYS A 97 8.19 11.98 10.13
CA LYS A 97 7.33 12.66 9.14
C LYS A 97 7.40 11.97 7.78
N LYS A 98 8.61 11.57 7.37
CA LYS A 98 8.84 10.82 6.12
C LYS A 98 8.18 9.44 6.17
N LEU A 99 8.35 8.71 7.27
CA LEU A 99 7.68 7.42 7.50
C LEU A 99 6.15 7.56 7.42
N GLY A 100 5.59 8.60 8.03
CA GLY A 100 4.15 8.88 7.95
C GLY A 100 3.64 9.09 6.52
N LYS A 101 4.45 9.71 5.65
CA LYS A 101 4.12 9.85 4.22
C LYS A 101 4.17 8.50 3.51
N LEU A 102 5.22 7.71 3.74
CA LEU A 102 5.38 6.40 3.12
C LEU A 102 4.27 5.41 3.54
N LYS A 103 3.86 5.43 4.81
CA LYS A 103 2.72 4.63 5.29
C LYS A 103 1.40 5.03 4.60
N LYS A 104 1.17 6.31 4.38
CA LYS A 104 0.01 6.78 3.60
C LYS A 104 0.08 6.37 2.12
N GLU A 105 1.27 6.33 1.54
CA GLU A 105 1.47 5.82 0.17
C GLU A 105 1.17 4.32 0.09
N PHE A 106 1.63 3.55 1.07
CA PHE A 106 1.31 2.13 1.18
C PHE A 106 -0.21 1.90 1.32
N GLU A 107 -0.89 2.62 2.20
CA GLU A 107 -2.35 2.52 2.35
C GLU A 107 -3.11 2.80 1.05
N LYS A 108 -2.64 3.79 0.28
CA LYS A 108 -3.23 4.10 -1.04
C LYS A 108 -3.00 2.97 -2.04
N ALA A 109 -1.79 2.42 -2.07
CA ALA A 109 -1.43 1.31 -2.96
C ALA A 109 -2.19 0.04 -2.58
N ASP A 110 -2.36 -0.23 -1.29
CA ASP A 110 -3.12 -1.38 -0.79
C ASP A 110 -4.60 -1.29 -1.15
N LYS A 111 -5.23 -0.12 -0.94
CA LYS A 111 -6.61 0.12 -1.39
C LYS A 111 -6.78 -0.03 -2.91
N ALA A 112 -5.79 0.41 -3.68
CA ALA A 112 -5.81 0.26 -5.14
C ALA A 112 -5.70 -1.22 -5.55
N PHE A 113 -4.84 -1.99 -4.88
CA PHE A 113 -4.69 -3.44 -5.09
C PHE A 113 -5.98 -4.20 -4.77
N VAL A 114 -6.61 -3.91 -3.63
CA VAL A 114 -7.89 -4.52 -3.26
C VAL A 114 -8.95 -4.27 -4.34
N LYS A 115 -9.10 -3.01 -4.77
CA LYS A 115 -10.05 -2.65 -5.83
C LYS A 115 -9.75 -3.34 -7.17
N ALA A 116 -8.48 -3.48 -7.54
CA ALA A 116 -8.08 -4.15 -8.77
C ALA A 116 -8.42 -5.65 -8.73
N ASN A 117 -8.18 -6.30 -7.59
CA ASN A 117 -8.54 -7.70 -7.39
C ASN A 117 -10.06 -7.94 -7.39
N GLU A 118 -10.83 -7.04 -6.79
CA GLU A 118 -12.30 -7.11 -6.84
C GLU A 118 -12.80 -7.04 -8.29
N LYS A 119 -12.26 -6.10 -9.09
CA LYS A 119 -12.60 -5.99 -10.51
C LYS A 119 -12.20 -7.23 -11.29
N LEU A 120 -11.00 -7.77 -11.05
CA LEU A 120 -10.53 -8.99 -11.68
C LEU A 120 -11.46 -10.18 -11.36
N LYS A 121 -11.88 -10.32 -10.11
CA LYS A 121 -12.82 -11.34 -9.68
C LYS A 121 -14.14 -11.21 -10.44
N LEU A 122 -14.74 -10.03 -10.48
CA LEU A 122 -15.98 -9.78 -11.22
C LEU A 122 -15.80 -10.07 -12.72
N GLY A 123 -14.67 -9.68 -13.31
CA GLY A 123 -14.35 -10.00 -14.70
C GLY A 123 -14.24 -11.50 -14.95
N HIS A 124 -13.61 -12.25 -14.06
CA HIS A 124 -13.53 -13.70 -14.14
C HIS A 124 -14.90 -14.39 -14.01
N ASP A 125 -15.76 -13.90 -13.13
CA ASP A 125 -17.09 -14.45 -12.96
C ASP A 125 -17.92 -14.21 -14.22
N ALA A 126 -17.89 -12.99 -14.78
CA ALA A 126 -18.53 -12.68 -16.06
C ALA A 126 -17.98 -13.53 -17.23
N TYR A 127 -16.66 -13.74 -17.28
CA TYR A 127 -16.05 -14.60 -18.28
C TYR A 127 -16.56 -16.06 -18.17
N LYS A 128 -16.61 -16.61 -16.96
CA LYS A 128 -17.11 -17.98 -16.72
C LYS A 128 -18.56 -18.13 -17.18
N GLU A 129 -19.42 -17.17 -16.87
CA GLU A 129 -20.81 -17.17 -17.32
C GLU A 129 -20.91 -17.12 -18.84
N ALA A 130 -20.14 -16.21 -19.47
CA ALA A 130 -20.09 -16.09 -20.91
C ALA A 130 -19.54 -17.35 -21.60
N ASP A 131 -18.50 -17.98 -21.02
CA ASP A 131 -17.89 -19.22 -21.54
C ASP A 131 -18.88 -20.37 -21.54
N ILE A 132 -19.60 -20.57 -20.44
CA ILE A 132 -20.66 -21.59 -20.33
C ILE A 132 -21.74 -21.35 -21.38
N LEU A 133 -22.22 -20.11 -21.52
CA LEU A 133 -23.26 -19.79 -22.50
C LEU A 133 -22.75 -19.91 -23.93
N PHE A 134 -21.52 -19.52 -24.21
CA PHE A 134 -20.89 -19.62 -25.52
C PHE A 134 -20.75 -21.09 -25.94
N ILE A 135 -20.19 -21.94 -25.05
CA ILE A 135 -20.03 -23.39 -25.33
C ILE A 135 -21.38 -24.06 -25.50
N ALA A 136 -22.34 -23.79 -24.62
CA ALA A 136 -23.68 -24.40 -24.70
C ALA A 136 -24.42 -24.01 -26.00
N ASN A 137 -24.13 -22.88 -26.56
CA ASN A 137 -24.75 -22.36 -27.77
C ASN A 137 -23.86 -22.43 -29.02
N MET A 138 -22.70 -23.11 -28.94
CA MET A 138 -21.74 -23.21 -30.04
C MET A 138 -22.40 -23.71 -31.36
N ALA A 139 -23.27 -24.73 -31.27
CA ALA A 139 -23.97 -25.23 -32.43
C ALA A 139 -24.89 -24.19 -33.08
N GLY A 140 -25.58 -23.38 -32.28
CA GLY A 140 -26.42 -22.27 -32.78
C GLY A 140 -25.61 -21.13 -33.37
N ILE A 141 -24.45 -20.82 -32.77
CA ILE A 141 -23.51 -19.78 -33.27
C ILE A 141 -22.96 -20.22 -34.63
N LEU A 142 -22.45 -21.45 -34.74
CA LEU A 142 -21.93 -22.03 -35.97
C LEU A 142 -23.04 -22.14 -37.07
N ALA A 143 -24.23 -22.52 -36.69
CA ALA A 143 -25.35 -22.56 -37.61
C ALA A 143 -25.70 -21.18 -38.18
N ASN A 144 -25.55 -20.13 -37.40
CA ASN A 144 -25.88 -18.77 -37.81
C ASN A 144 -24.75 -18.08 -38.63
N SER A 145 -23.48 -18.43 -38.39
CA SER A 145 -22.34 -17.81 -39.08
C SER A 145 -21.81 -18.61 -40.27
N GLU A 146 -21.81 -19.94 -40.18
CA GLU A 146 -21.04 -20.78 -41.11
C GLU A 146 -21.94 -21.63 -42.02
N LEU A 147 -23.23 -21.86 -41.67
CA LEU A 147 -24.13 -22.60 -42.56
C LEU A 147 -24.54 -21.77 -43.74
N LYS A 148 -24.09 -22.19 -44.94
CA LYS A 148 -24.49 -21.60 -46.20
C LYS A 148 -25.27 -22.64 -46.99
N PRO A 149 -26.26 -22.22 -47.78
CA PRO A 149 -27.01 -23.15 -48.64
C PRO A 149 -26.08 -23.87 -49.62
N ASN A 150 -26.18 -25.19 -49.69
CA ASN A 150 -25.42 -26.07 -50.59
C ASN A 150 -23.90 -26.17 -50.30
N GLU A 151 -23.36 -25.60 -49.19
CA GLU A 151 -22.00 -25.82 -48.77
C GLU A 151 -21.93 -26.92 -47.70
N PRO A 152 -20.88 -27.76 -47.65
CA PRO A 152 -20.72 -28.76 -46.60
C PRO A 152 -20.54 -28.10 -45.24
N CYS A 153 -21.28 -28.55 -44.24
CA CYS A 153 -21.14 -28.09 -42.85
C CYS A 153 -19.76 -28.46 -42.30
N PRO A 154 -19.01 -27.53 -41.71
CA PRO A 154 -17.69 -27.81 -41.15
C PRO A 154 -17.71 -28.76 -39.94
N VAL A 155 -18.88 -29.05 -39.36
CA VAL A 155 -19.03 -29.92 -38.19
C VAL A 155 -19.42 -31.33 -38.58
N CYS A 156 -20.40 -31.50 -39.50
CA CYS A 156 -20.93 -32.82 -39.86
C CYS A 156 -20.83 -33.18 -41.35
N GLY A 157 -20.38 -32.25 -42.21
CA GLY A 157 -20.21 -32.44 -43.63
C GLY A 157 -21.53 -32.44 -44.44
N SER A 158 -22.70 -32.36 -43.83
CA SER A 158 -23.98 -32.31 -44.52
C SER A 158 -24.20 -30.99 -45.24
N THR A 159 -24.86 -31.01 -46.40
CA THR A 159 -25.27 -29.80 -47.13
C THR A 159 -26.68 -29.35 -46.78
N GLU A 160 -27.45 -30.18 -46.09
CA GLU A 160 -28.82 -29.88 -45.67
C GLU A 160 -29.02 -30.02 -44.18
N HIS A 161 -29.59 -28.98 -43.55
CA HIS A 161 -29.91 -28.91 -42.13
C HIS A 161 -31.36 -28.48 -41.96
N PRO A 162 -32.35 -29.41 -41.99
CA PRO A 162 -33.78 -29.08 -41.94
C PRO A 162 -34.17 -28.41 -40.60
N HIS A 163 -33.42 -28.67 -39.53
CA HIS A 163 -33.61 -28.09 -38.19
C HIS A 163 -32.28 -27.60 -37.62
N PRO A 164 -31.71 -26.49 -38.13
CA PRO A 164 -30.45 -25.98 -37.61
C PRO A 164 -30.63 -25.49 -36.17
N ALA A 165 -29.58 -25.68 -35.39
CA ALA A 165 -29.57 -25.15 -34.04
C ALA A 165 -29.75 -23.61 -34.05
N LYS A 166 -30.54 -23.10 -33.12
CA LYS A 166 -30.73 -21.65 -32.97
C LYS A 166 -29.89 -21.13 -31.82
N LYS A 167 -29.21 -19.98 -32.06
CA LYS A 167 -28.52 -19.27 -31.00
C LYS A 167 -29.54 -18.77 -29.97
N ALA A 168 -29.31 -18.99 -28.68
CA ALA A 168 -30.09 -18.37 -27.62
C ALA A 168 -29.88 -16.86 -27.58
N GLU A 169 -30.91 -16.11 -27.28
CA GLU A 169 -30.85 -14.61 -27.24
C GLU A 169 -29.80 -14.08 -26.27
N ASN A 170 -29.53 -14.81 -25.18
CA ASN A 170 -28.56 -14.46 -24.16
C ASN A 170 -27.13 -14.99 -24.40
N ALA A 171 -26.91 -15.76 -25.49
CA ALA A 171 -25.58 -16.28 -25.81
C ALA A 171 -24.71 -15.17 -26.47
N PRO A 172 -23.50 -14.92 -25.97
CA PRO A 172 -22.62 -13.93 -26.57
C PRO A 172 -22.23 -14.30 -28.00
N SER A 173 -22.01 -13.32 -28.85
CA SER A 173 -21.34 -13.52 -30.14
C SER A 173 -19.86 -13.85 -29.95
N GLU A 174 -19.19 -14.29 -31.00
CA GLU A 174 -17.75 -14.56 -30.97
C GLU A 174 -16.96 -13.27 -30.65
N GLU A 175 -17.38 -12.14 -31.22
CA GLU A 175 -16.76 -10.84 -30.97
C GLU A 175 -16.96 -10.39 -29.51
N GLU A 176 -18.16 -10.54 -28.96
CA GLU A 176 -18.46 -10.21 -27.55
C GLU A 176 -17.69 -11.12 -26.61
N PHE A 177 -17.60 -12.41 -26.88
CA PHE A 177 -16.84 -13.36 -26.08
C PHE A 177 -15.34 -13.03 -26.09
N LYS A 178 -14.79 -12.68 -27.26
CA LYS A 178 -13.41 -12.23 -27.40
C LYS A 178 -13.15 -10.95 -26.61
N ALA A 179 -14.06 -9.97 -26.68
CA ALA A 179 -13.95 -8.73 -25.90
C ALA A 179 -13.97 -8.98 -24.39
N ILE A 180 -14.80 -9.90 -23.90
CA ILE A 180 -14.82 -10.31 -22.49
C ILE A 180 -13.49 -10.92 -22.08
N LYS A 181 -12.91 -11.80 -22.90
CA LYS A 181 -11.62 -12.42 -22.66
C LYS A 181 -10.49 -11.39 -22.60
N GLU A 182 -10.45 -10.48 -23.56
CA GLU A 182 -9.46 -9.38 -23.59
C GLU A 182 -9.59 -8.47 -22.37
N ASN A 183 -10.82 -8.20 -21.92
CA ASN A 183 -11.05 -7.41 -20.69
C ASN A 183 -10.51 -8.12 -19.45
N VAL A 184 -10.66 -9.43 -19.31
CA VAL A 184 -10.10 -10.19 -18.19
C VAL A 184 -8.58 -10.11 -18.18
N GLU A 185 -7.93 -10.26 -19.35
CA GLU A 185 -6.47 -10.10 -19.44
C GLU A 185 -6.01 -8.68 -19.04
N LYS A 186 -6.75 -7.66 -19.44
CA LYS A 186 -6.47 -6.28 -18.99
C LYS A 186 -6.60 -6.13 -17.48
N LEU A 187 -7.69 -6.65 -16.90
CA LEU A 187 -7.90 -6.61 -15.45
C LEU A 187 -6.82 -7.38 -14.68
N ARG A 188 -6.33 -8.50 -15.23
CA ARG A 188 -5.20 -9.27 -14.68
C ARG A 188 -3.92 -8.44 -14.66
N ASN A 189 -3.61 -7.76 -15.75
CA ASN A 189 -2.44 -6.90 -15.86
C ASN A 189 -2.53 -5.72 -14.88
N ASP A 190 -3.72 -5.11 -14.74
CA ASP A 190 -3.96 -4.03 -13.79
C ASP A 190 -3.78 -4.49 -12.34
N ALA A 191 -4.29 -5.68 -11.98
CA ALA A 191 -4.12 -6.27 -10.66
C ALA A 191 -2.66 -6.62 -10.36
N SER A 192 -1.93 -7.15 -11.34
CA SER A 192 -0.49 -7.42 -11.24
C SER A 192 0.31 -6.13 -11.01
N ALA A 193 0.04 -5.09 -11.79
CA ALA A 193 0.69 -3.78 -11.62
C ALA A 193 0.38 -3.16 -10.26
N ALA A 194 -0.85 -3.27 -9.78
CA ALA A 194 -1.23 -2.80 -8.45
C ALA A 194 -0.53 -3.59 -7.34
N SER A 195 -0.38 -4.92 -7.48
CA SER A 195 0.38 -5.77 -6.57
C SER A 195 1.84 -5.35 -6.46
N THR A 196 2.49 -5.11 -7.60
CA THR A 196 3.89 -4.64 -7.65
C THR A 196 4.06 -3.28 -6.96
N ARG A 197 3.15 -2.34 -7.21
CA ARG A 197 3.17 -1.02 -6.54
C ARG A 197 2.97 -1.13 -5.04
N ARG A 198 2.05 -1.99 -4.60
CA ARG A 198 1.80 -2.26 -3.18
C ARG A 198 3.06 -2.81 -2.51
N ALA A 199 3.67 -3.84 -3.08
CA ALA A 199 4.89 -4.46 -2.55
C ALA A 199 6.06 -3.45 -2.47
N ALA A 200 6.26 -2.62 -3.48
CA ALA A 200 7.27 -1.59 -3.48
C ALA A 200 7.03 -0.51 -2.40
N ALA A 201 5.78 -0.11 -2.19
CA ALA A 201 5.42 0.86 -1.15
C ALA A 201 5.58 0.26 0.26
N GLU A 202 5.23 -1.00 0.45
CA GLU A 202 5.41 -1.77 1.69
C GLU A 202 6.90 -1.87 2.07
N THR A 203 7.74 -2.25 1.12
CA THR A 203 9.20 -2.33 1.34
C THR A 203 9.77 -0.98 1.79
N LYS A 204 9.43 0.11 1.10
CA LYS A 204 9.88 1.46 1.48
C LYS A 204 9.42 1.88 2.87
N ALA A 205 8.18 1.59 3.22
CA ALA A 205 7.63 1.90 4.54
C ALA A 205 8.34 1.10 5.63
N ASN A 206 8.58 -0.19 5.42
CA ASN A 206 9.25 -1.08 6.36
C ASN A 206 10.74 -0.71 6.54
N GLU A 207 11.43 -0.34 5.48
CA GLU A 207 12.83 0.14 5.54
C GLU A 207 12.92 1.45 6.33
N ALA A 208 12.04 2.40 6.05
CA ALA A 208 11.98 3.66 6.79
C ALA A 208 11.64 3.44 8.27
N GLU A 209 10.75 2.50 8.59
CA GLU A 209 10.40 2.15 9.97
C GLU A 209 11.60 1.57 10.73
N ARG A 210 12.34 0.66 10.11
CA ARG A 210 13.57 0.10 10.69
C ARG A 210 14.62 1.19 10.94
N SER A 211 14.80 2.11 9.98
CA SER A 211 15.72 3.24 10.14
C SER A 211 15.36 4.11 11.35
N VAL A 212 14.09 4.51 11.43
CA VAL A 212 13.58 5.33 12.54
C VAL A 212 13.75 4.62 13.88
N LEU A 213 13.39 3.34 13.96
CA LEU A 213 13.52 2.57 15.19
C LEU A 213 14.99 2.44 15.63
N ALA A 214 15.90 2.22 14.69
CA ALA A 214 17.32 2.15 14.96
C ALA A 214 17.88 3.48 15.48
N HIS A 215 17.48 4.61 14.88
CA HIS A 215 17.86 5.95 15.35
C HIS A 215 17.27 6.25 16.72
N ALA A 216 15.98 5.98 16.92
CA ALA A 216 15.32 6.20 18.20
C ALA A 216 15.96 5.36 19.33
N SER A 217 16.25 4.07 19.10
CA SER A 217 16.96 3.23 20.06
C SER A 217 18.34 3.76 20.42
N LYS A 218 19.06 4.34 19.47
CA LYS A 218 20.38 4.88 19.69
C LYS A 218 20.36 6.15 20.55
N LEU A 219 19.27 6.93 20.46
CA LEU A 219 19.12 8.18 21.21
C LEU A 219 18.55 7.96 22.61
N PHE A 220 17.66 6.99 22.76
CA PHE A 220 16.81 6.84 23.95
C PHE A 220 16.93 5.45 24.60
N GLY A 221 17.58 4.48 23.95
CA GLY A 221 17.82 3.13 24.46
C GLY A 221 18.92 3.05 25.45
#